data_d3d4489647f79aa48c80e5d669b8af6a
#
_entry.id   d3d4489647f79aa48c80e5d669b8af6a
#
_cell.length_a   1.000
_cell.length_b   1.000
_cell.length_c   1.000
_cell.angle_alpha   90.00
_cell.angle_beta   90.00
_cell.angle_gamma   90.00
#
_symmetry.space_group_name_H-M   'P 1'
#
loop_
_entity.id
_entity.type
_entity.pdbx_description
1 polymer ?
#
loop_
_entity_poly.entity_id
_entity_poly.type
_entity_poly.pdbx_seq_one_letter_code
_entity_poly.pdbx_strand_id
1 'polypeptide(L)'
;LKKDDKKANILIWTVSAVVFAAVVILHELKIEVDLGFDPHFFARLNAIINGSVATLLLLGLYLVKSKNFMAHKRVMNLSIILSVVFLVSYIAHHILADSTVFRGEGSIKTVYYFILITHILLAGLSLPFILFSAYRASIAEFGKHKKLVRFVYPVWLYVAVTGVVVYFMI
;
A
#
# COMPACT_ATOMS: atom_id res chain seq x y z
N LEU A 1 -22.26 9.50 0.52
CA LEU A 1 -22.41 8.59 1.68
C LEU A 1 -23.03 9.37 2.85
N LYS A 2 -23.94 8.71 3.60
CA LYS A 2 -24.39 9.28 4.89
C LYS A 2 -23.26 9.17 5.91
N LYS A 3 -23.10 10.22 6.72
CA LYS A 3 -22.10 10.25 7.80
C LYS A 3 -22.49 9.27 8.90
N ASP A 4 -21.62 8.33 9.21
CA ASP A 4 -21.71 7.43 10.36
C ASP A 4 -20.29 7.18 10.88
N ASP A 5 -19.81 8.08 11.72
CA ASP A 5 -18.44 8.05 12.23
C ASP A 5 -18.17 6.80 13.08
N LYS A 6 -19.17 6.28 13.81
CA LYS A 6 -19.01 5.10 14.66
C LYS A 6 -18.80 3.85 13.82
N LYS A 7 -19.67 3.64 12.82
CA LYS A 7 -19.53 2.48 11.91
C LYS A 7 -18.26 2.56 11.09
N ALA A 8 -17.92 3.74 10.53
CA ALA A 8 -16.70 3.93 9.79
C ALA A 8 -15.46 3.63 10.64
N ASN A 9 -15.43 4.10 11.88
CA ASN A 9 -14.30 3.84 12.80
C ASN A 9 -14.14 2.35 13.07
N ILE A 10 -15.21 1.65 13.44
CA ILE A 10 -15.19 0.21 13.68
C ILE A 10 -14.72 -0.53 12.42
N LEU A 11 -15.33 -0.25 11.25
CA LEU A 11 -15.00 -0.92 10.01
C LEU A 11 -13.53 -0.72 9.61
N ILE A 12 -13.03 0.52 9.64
CA ILE A 12 -11.66 0.85 9.23
C ILE A 12 -10.65 0.15 10.15
N TRP A 13 -10.84 0.21 11.46
CA TRP A 13 -9.92 -0.45 12.39
C TRP A 13 -9.99 -1.97 12.29
N THR A 14 -11.19 -2.54 12.14
CA THR A 14 -11.35 -4.00 11.96
C THR A 14 -10.67 -4.46 10.67
N VAL A 15 -10.93 -3.80 9.53
CA VAL A 15 -10.28 -4.15 8.27
C VAL A 15 -8.76 -4.02 8.38
N SER A 16 -8.27 -2.93 8.97
CA SER A 16 -6.83 -2.72 9.12
C SER A 16 -6.18 -3.76 10.03
N ALA A 17 -6.84 -4.13 11.14
CA ALA A 17 -6.35 -5.18 12.04
C ALA A 17 -6.35 -6.56 11.36
N VAL A 18 -7.40 -6.89 10.61
CA VAL A 18 -7.48 -8.15 9.85
C VAL A 18 -6.39 -8.23 8.79
N VAL A 19 -6.19 -7.15 8.03
CA VAL A 19 -5.12 -7.08 7.01
C VAL A 19 -3.74 -7.22 7.66
N PHE A 20 -3.50 -6.52 8.75
CA PHE A 20 -2.23 -6.59 9.47
C PHE A 20 -1.98 -8.01 10.03
N ALA A 21 -2.99 -8.61 10.68
CA ALA A 21 -2.91 -9.98 11.17
C ALA A 21 -2.67 -10.99 10.02
N ALA A 22 -3.37 -10.83 8.90
CA ALA A 22 -3.17 -11.67 7.73
C ALA A 22 -1.72 -11.59 7.23
N VAL A 23 -1.16 -10.39 7.08
CA VAL A 23 0.23 -10.21 6.62
C VAL A 23 1.24 -10.86 7.58
N VAL A 24 1.03 -10.73 8.89
CA VAL A 24 1.91 -11.35 9.91
C VAL A 24 1.80 -12.88 9.88
N ILE A 25 0.58 -13.42 9.85
CA ILE A 25 0.34 -14.88 9.88
C ILE A 25 0.82 -15.54 8.59
N LEU A 26 0.62 -14.88 7.44
CA LEU A 26 0.99 -15.42 6.12
C LEU A 26 2.51 -15.61 5.93
N HIS A 27 3.33 -14.96 6.77
CA HIS A 27 4.77 -15.19 6.74
C HIS A 27 5.15 -16.65 7.08
N GLU A 28 4.33 -17.32 7.90
CA GLU A 28 4.54 -18.72 8.32
C GLU A 28 3.85 -19.74 7.42
N LEU A 29 2.90 -19.30 6.58
CA LEU A 29 2.12 -20.20 5.74
C LEU A 29 2.73 -20.32 4.34
N LYS A 30 3.12 -21.55 3.98
CA LYS A 30 3.53 -21.91 2.64
C LYS A 30 2.64 -23.02 2.11
N ILE A 31 2.20 -22.90 0.88
CA ILE A 31 1.40 -23.90 0.20
C ILE A 31 2.17 -24.34 -1.05
N GLU A 32 2.59 -25.60 -1.06
CA GLU A 32 3.22 -26.19 -2.24
C GLU A 32 2.13 -26.59 -3.23
N VAL A 33 1.96 -25.81 -4.28
CA VAL A 33 1.04 -26.07 -5.39
C VAL A 33 1.78 -25.87 -6.68
N ASP A 34 1.72 -26.86 -7.57
CA ASP A 34 2.17 -26.67 -8.94
C ASP A 34 1.17 -25.79 -9.69
N LEU A 35 1.55 -24.53 -9.91
CA LEU A 35 0.72 -23.52 -10.56
C LEU A 35 0.88 -23.52 -12.09
N GLY A 36 1.83 -24.30 -12.64
CA GLY A 36 2.17 -24.25 -14.06
C GLY A 36 2.83 -22.94 -14.52
N PHE A 37 3.13 -22.02 -13.59
CA PHE A 37 3.87 -20.77 -13.83
C PHE A 37 4.71 -20.37 -12.62
N ASP A 38 5.73 -19.53 -12.85
CA ASP A 38 6.62 -19.02 -11.79
C ASP A 38 5.88 -18.06 -10.83
N PRO A 39 5.74 -18.39 -9.52
CA PRO A 39 5.09 -17.53 -8.53
C PRO A 39 5.78 -16.17 -8.32
N HIS A 40 7.06 -16.03 -8.73
CA HIS A 40 7.77 -14.75 -8.69
C HIS A 40 7.15 -13.70 -9.63
N PHE A 41 6.25 -14.13 -10.53
CA PHE A 41 5.39 -13.20 -11.29
C PHE A 41 4.67 -12.21 -10.39
N PHE A 42 4.18 -12.63 -9.22
CA PHE A 42 3.50 -11.73 -8.27
C PHE A 42 4.43 -10.65 -7.72
N ALA A 43 5.72 -10.93 -7.50
CA ALA A 43 6.68 -9.91 -7.06
C ALA A 43 6.85 -8.82 -8.12
N ARG A 44 6.96 -9.21 -9.39
CA ARG A 44 7.01 -8.26 -10.51
C ARG A 44 5.72 -7.44 -10.63
N LEU A 45 4.57 -8.09 -10.52
CA LEU A 45 3.26 -7.43 -10.53
C LEU A 45 3.14 -6.41 -9.39
N ASN A 46 3.58 -6.76 -8.19
CA ASN A 46 3.60 -5.89 -7.03
C ASN A 46 4.45 -4.63 -7.25
N ALA A 47 5.63 -4.78 -7.87
CA ALA A 47 6.48 -3.64 -8.21
C ALA A 47 5.82 -2.72 -9.25
N ILE A 48 5.18 -3.27 -10.28
CA ILE A 48 4.44 -2.50 -11.29
C ILE A 48 3.28 -1.75 -10.65
N ILE A 49 2.50 -2.40 -9.78
CA ILE A 49 1.38 -1.77 -9.09
C ILE A 49 1.87 -0.63 -8.19
N ASN A 50 2.91 -0.84 -7.41
CA ASN A 50 3.49 0.19 -6.54
C ASN A 50 4.01 1.39 -7.34
N GLY A 51 4.70 1.16 -8.45
CA GLY A 51 5.14 2.23 -9.37
C GLY A 51 3.96 3.01 -9.96
N SER A 52 2.88 2.30 -10.33
CA SER A 52 1.65 2.91 -10.81
C SER A 52 0.99 3.76 -9.72
N VAL A 53 0.89 3.24 -8.49
CA VAL A 53 0.34 3.99 -7.34
C VAL A 53 1.18 5.23 -7.06
N ALA A 54 2.51 5.13 -7.05
CA ALA A 54 3.39 6.29 -6.86
C ALA A 54 3.14 7.38 -7.92
N THR A 55 3.03 6.98 -9.17
CA THR A 55 2.72 7.90 -10.28
C THR A 55 1.35 8.55 -10.12
N LEU A 56 0.33 7.77 -9.76
CA LEU A 56 -1.03 8.28 -9.53
C LEU A 56 -1.09 9.22 -8.32
N LEU A 57 -0.32 8.97 -7.27
CA LEU A 57 -0.22 9.87 -6.11
C LEU A 57 0.37 11.22 -6.51
N LEU A 58 1.44 11.25 -7.31
CA LEU A 58 2.02 12.49 -7.84
C LEU A 58 1.03 13.23 -8.74
N LEU A 59 0.36 12.51 -9.64
CA LEU A 59 -0.70 13.07 -10.49
C LEU A 59 -1.86 13.61 -9.64
N GLY A 60 -2.29 12.88 -8.61
CA GLY A 60 -3.34 13.31 -7.70
C GLY A 60 -2.99 14.60 -6.97
N LEU A 61 -1.73 14.77 -6.55
CA LEU A 61 -1.25 16.01 -5.95
C LEU A 61 -1.25 17.16 -6.96
N TYR A 62 -0.81 16.92 -8.18
CA TYR A 62 -0.85 17.92 -9.26
C TYR A 62 -2.30 18.38 -9.52
N LEU A 63 -3.23 17.44 -9.68
CA LEU A 63 -4.63 17.72 -9.97
C LEU A 63 -5.34 18.53 -8.87
N VAL A 64 -5.07 18.23 -7.59
CA VAL A 64 -5.66 19.02 -6.50
C VAL A 64 -5.07 20.43 -6.43
N LYS A 65 -3.78 20.60 -6.70
CA LYS A 65 -3.15 21.92 -6.81
C LYS A 65 -3.70 22.74 -7.98
N SER A 66 -4.02 22.08 -9.09
CA SER A 66 -4.68 22.67 -10.26
C SER A 66 -6.19 22.85 -10.08
N LYS A 67 -6.73 22.64 -8.88
CA LYS A 67 -8.16 22.75 -8.55
C LYS A 67 -9.08 21.82 -9.37
N ASN A 68 -8.53 20.80 -10.03
CA ASN A 68 -9.30 19.78 -10.74
C ASN A 68 -9.71 18.65 -9.78
N PHE A 69 -10.67 18.95 -8.90
CA PHE A 69 -11.10 18.05 -7.82
C PHE A 69 -11.77 16.77 -8.33
N MET A 70 -12.45 16.83 -9.48
CA MET A 70 -13.10 15.64 -10.06
C MET A 70 -12.07 14.64 -10.56
N ALA A 71 -11.06 15.10 -11.30
CA ALA A 71 -9.97 14.24 -11.76
C ALA A 71 -9.14 13.72 -10.58
N HIS A 72 -8.82 14.57 -9.58
CA HIS A 72 -8.18 14.16 -8.34
C HIS A 72 -8.92 13.00 -7.67
N LYS A 73 -10.23 13.11 -7.48
CA LYS A 73 -11.06 12.04 -6.88
C LYS A 73 -10.95 10.73 -7.67
N ARG A 74 -11.00 10.78 -9.00
CA ARG A 74 -10.89 9.57 -9.86
C ARG A 74 -9.53 8.91 -9.70
N VAL A 75 -8.47 9.69 -9.76
CA VAL A 75 -7.09 9.21 -9.63
C VAL A 75 -6.84 8.60 -8.25
N MET A 76 -7.30 9.26 -7.17
CA MET A 76 -7.15 8.74 -5.81
C MET A 76 -7.94 7.45 -5.58
N ASN A 77 -9.17 7.34 -6.15
CA ASN A 77 -9.93 6.10 -6.09
C ASN A 77 -9.21 4.96 -6.84
N LEU A 78 -8.62 5.23 -8.00
CA LEU A 78 -7.82 4.25 -8.74
C LEU A 78 -6.60 3.81 -7.93
N SER A 79 -5.92 4.75 -7.25
CA SER A 79 -4.79 4.42 -6.36
C SER A 79 -5.21 3.46 -5.23
N ILE A 80 -6.38 3.69 -4.62
CA ILE A 80 -6.92 2.80 -3.57
C ILE A 80 -7.23 1.42 -4.15
N ILE A 81 -7.88 1.35 -5.31
CA ILE A 81 -8.20 0.07 -5.96
C ILE A 81 -6.93 -0.71 -6.28
N LEU A 82 -5.92 -0.06 -6.85
CA LEU A 82 -4.63 -0.69 -7.13
C LEU A 82 -3.93 -1.15 -5.84
N SER A 83 -4.05 -0.41 -4.74
CA SER A 83 -3.49 -0.84 -3.46
C SER A 83 -4.20 -2.07 -2.88
N VAL A 84 -5.50 -2.25 -3.15
CA VAL A 84 -6.23 -3.49 -2.81
C VAL A 84 -5.75 -4.65 -3.68
N VAL A 85 -5.58 -4.42 -4.99
CA VAL A 85 -5.04 -5.44 -5.91
C VAL A 85 -3.61 -5.82 -5.50
N PHE A 86 -2.79 -4.84 -5.14
CA PHE A 86 -1.45 -5.07 -4.57
C PHE A 86 -1.52 -6.00 -3.36
N LEU A 87 -2.41 -5.73 -2.40
CA LEU A 87 -2.53 -6.55 -1.19
C LEU A 87 -2.87 -8.01 -1.52
N VAL A 88 -3.81 -8.24 -2.43
CA VAL A 88 -4.19 -9.61 -2.87
C VAL A 88 -3.00 -10.30 -3.55
N SER A 89 -2.32 -9.61 -4.46
CA SER A 89 -1.13 -10.12 -5.14
C SER A 89 0.03 -10.38 -4.17
N TYR A 90 0.21 -9.52 -3.16
CA TYR A 90 1.22 -9.68 -2.11
C TYR A 90 0.95 -10.93 -1.26
N ILE A 91 -0.30 -11.15 -0.87
CA ILE A 91 -0.74 -12.34 -0.14
C ILE A 91 -0.45 -13.59 -0.98
N ALA A 92 -0.84 -13.59 -2.26
CA ALA A 92 -0.59 -14.70 -3.17
C ALA A 92 0.90 -14.99 -3.29
N HIS A 93 1.74 -13.95 -3.46
CA HIS A 93 3.19 -14.11 -3.50
C HIS A 93 3.74 -14.78 -2.24
N HIS A 94 3.32 -14.34 -1.05
CA HIS A 94 3.84 -14.86 0.21
C HIS A 94 3.42 -16.32 0.50
N ILE A 95 2.25 -16.73 0.01
CA ILE A 95 1.77 -18.11 0.17
C ILE A 95 2.41 -19.05 -0.83
N LEU A 96 2.64 -18.60 -2.07
CA LEU A 96 2.95 -19.46 -3.22
C LEU A 96 4.42 -19.40 -3.66
N ALA A 97 5.14 -18.33 -3.35
CA ALA A 97 6.53 -18.16 -3.73
C ALA A 97 7.48 -18.48 -2.58
N ASP A 98 8.65 -19.02 -2.93
CA ASP A 98 9.74 -19.19 -1.98
C ASP A 98 10.28 -17.84 -1.50
N SER A 99 10.84 -17.86 -0.29
CA SER A 99 11.43 -16.67 0.29
C SER A 99 12.71 -16.29 -0.46
N THR A 100 12.75 -15.10 -1.03
CA THR A 100 13.95 -14.58 -1.67
C THR A 100 14.86 -13.96 -0.62
N VAL A 101 16.11 -14.42 -0.56
CA VAL A 101 17.10 -13.90 0.37
C VAL A 101 17.94 -12.82 -0.33
N PHE A 102 18.08 -11.66 0.32
CA PHE A 102 18.99 -10.62 -0.16
C PHE A 102 20.44 -11.08 -0.10
N ARG A 103 21.15 -11.05 -1.24
CA ARG A 103 22.52 -11.56 -1.39
C ARG A 103 23.59 -10.49 -1.31
N GLY A 104 23.22 -9.21 -1.15
CA GLY A 104 24.20 -8.12 -1.01
C GLY A 104 24.93 -8.15 0.31
N GLU A 105 26.18 -7.65 0.34
CA GLU A 105 27.05 -7.61 1.50
C GLU A 105 27.43 -6.17 1.88
N GLY A 106 28.01 -5.99 3.06
CA GLY A 106 28.50 -4.70 3.53
C GLY A 106 27.39 -3.66 3.74
N SER A 107 27.66 -2.41 3.38
CA SER A 107 26.76 -1.28 3.61
C SER A 107 25.43 -1.38 2.85
N ILE A 108 25.43 -2.01 1.68
CA ILE A 108 24.20 -2.18 0.89
C ILE A 108 23.18 -3.08 1.61
N LYS A 109 23.64 -4.07 2.36
CA LYS A 109 22.80 -4.93 3.20
C LYS A 109 22.09 -4.11 4.29
N THR A 110 22.80 -3.22 4.93
CA THR A 110 22.23 -2.32 5.96
C THR A 110 21.18 -1.40 5.36
N VAL A 111 21.47 -0.80 4.20
CA VAL A 111 20.52 0.07 3.49
C VAL A 111 19.25 -0.70 3.09
N TYR A 112 19.41 -1.91 2.54
CA TYR A 112 18.29 -2.75 2.16
C TYR A 112 17.36 -3.03 3.34
N TYR A 113 17.90 -3.53 4.46
CA TYR A 113 17.08 -3.84 5.63
C TYR A 113 16.47 -2.59 6.27
N PHE A 114 17.14 -1.46 6.25
CA PHE A 114 16.56 -0.20 6.71
C PHE A 114 15.33 0.20 5.87
N ILE A 115 15.45 0.14 4.53
CA ILE A 115 14.35 0.45 3.63
C ILE A 115 13.22 -0.58 3.80
N LEU A 116 13.54 -1.87 3.87
CA LEU A 116 12.56 -2.94 4.01
C LEU A 116 11.75 -2.81 5.31
N ILE A 117 12.43 -2.61 6.44
CA ILE A 117 11.78 -2.51 7.75
C ILE A 117 10.89 -1.27 7.80
N THR A 118 11.40 -0.12 7.38
CA THR A 118 10.60 1.11 7.37
C THR A 118 9.44 1.03 6.40
N HIS A 119 9.63 0.40 5.23
CA HIS A 119 8.54 0.14 4.28
C HIS A 119 7.43 -0.70 4.92
N ILE A 120 7.75 -1.84 5.50
CA ILE A 120 6.77 -2.77 6.10
C ILE A 120 6.01 -2.09 7.24
N LEU A 121 6.72 -1.44 8.16
CA LEU A 121 6.11 -0.76 9.30
C LEU A 121 5.16 0.37 8.84
N LEU A 122 5.62 1.22 7.92
CA LEU A 122 4.83 2.33 7.43
C LEU A 122 3.67 1.87 6.54
N ALA A 123 3.81 0.79 5.79
CA ALA A 123 2.71 0.20 5.02
C ALA A 123 1.57 -0.23 5.94
N GLY A 124 1.87 -1.00 7.00
CA GLY A 124 0.88 -1.45 7.97
C GLY A 124 0.23 -0.28 8.73
N LEU A 125 1.05 0.66 9.23
CA LEU A 125 0.55 1.80 10.01
C LEU A 125 -0.25 2.80 9.16
N SER A 126 0.07 2.97 7.87
CA SER A 126 -0.62 3.96 7.02
C SER A 126 -2.01 3.52 6.58
N LEU A 127 -2.30 2.24 6.50
CA LEU A 127 -3.56 1.70 5.98
C LEU A 127 -4.81 2.31 6.64
N PRO A 128 -4.98 2.31 7.98
CA PRO A 128 -6.17 2.88 8.58
C PRO A 128 -6.30 4.39 8.27
N PHE A 129 -5.20 5.12 8.22
CA PHE A 129 -5.23 6.56 7.94
C PHE A 129 -5.55 6.87 6.48
N ILE A 130 -5.12 6.04 5.53
CA ILE A 130 -5.52 6.12 4.12
C ILE A 130 -7.05 5.94 4.01
N LEU A 131 -7.60 4.92 4.67
CA LEU A 131 -9.03 4.64 4.69
C LEU A 131 -9.84 5.77 5.37
N PHE A 132 -9.36 6.30 6.50
CA PHE A 132 -9.98 7.47 7.14
C PHE A 132 -9.95 8.71 6.24
N SER A 133 -8.85 8.94 5.56
CA SER A 133 -8.72 10.05 4.60
C SER A 133 -9.75 9.93 3.47
N ALA A 134 -9.90 8.73 2.89
CA ALA A 134 -10.89 8.44 1.87
C ALA A 134 -12.32 8.59 2.40
N TYR A 135 -12.61 8.10 3.59
CA TYR A 135 -13.90 8.27 4.25
C TYR A 135 -14.25 9.75 4.45
N ARG A 136 -13.33 10.56 4.98
CA ARG A 136 -13.58 12.02 5.17
C ARG A 136 -13.86 12.74 3.85
N ALA A 137 -13.15 12.36 2.78
CA ALA A 137 -13.42 12.90 1.44
C ALA A 137 -14.80 12.48 0.92
N SER A 138 -15.21 11.22 1.14
CA SER A 138 -16.47 10.68 0.64
C SER A 138 -17.71 11.30 1.29
N ILE A 139 -17.60 11.79 2.53
CA ILE A 139 -18.66 12.51 3.25
C ILE A 139 -18.50 14.04 3.18
N ALA A 140 -17.68 14.55 2.27
CA ALA A 140 -17.41 15.97 2.03
C ALA A 140 -16.81 16.74 3.24
N GLU A 141 -16.24 16.05 4.23
CA GLU A 141 -15.49 16.67 5.33
C GLU A 141 -14.06 17.07 4.90
N PHE A 142 -13.94 17.91 3.86
CA PHE A 142 -12.66 18.25 3.22
C PHE A 142 -11.64 18.90 4.16
N GLY A 143 -12.09 19.60 5.21
CA GLY A 143 -11.21 20.16 6.25
C GLY A 143 -10.46 19.05 7.02
N LYS A 144 -11.16 17.97 7.40
CA LYS A 144 -10.57 16.83 8.10
C LYS A 144 -9.72 15.99 7.14
N HIS A 145 -10.19 15.80 5.90
CA HIS A 145 -9.40 15.15 4.84
C HIS A 145 -8.05 15.85 4.66
N LYS A 146 -8.02 17.17 4.48
CA LYS A 146 -6.78 17.95 4.31
C LYS A 146 -5.81 17.80 5.48
N LYS A 147 -6.33 17.74 6.72
CA LYS A 147 -5.48 17.52 7.90
C LYS A 147 -4.82 16.13 7.89
N LEU A 148 -5.58 15.09 7.55
CA LEU A 148 -5.07 13.71 7.47
C LEU A 148 -4.04 13.55 6.35
N VAL A 149 -4.34 14.00 5.14
CA VAL A 149 -3.45 13.78 3.99
C VAL A 149 -2.12 14.49 4.11
N ARG A 150 -2.00 15.49 4.97
CA ARG A 150 -0.72 16.16 5.23
C ARG A 150 0.36 15.19 5.74
N PHE A 151 -0.05 14.15 6.48
CA PHE A 151 0.81 13.10 7.01
C PHE A 151 0.70 11.81 6.18
N VAL A 152 -0.50 11.42 5.80
CA VAL A 152 -0.77 10.18 5.08
C VAL A 152 -0.15 10.17 3.68
N TYR A 153 -0.22 11.28 2.96
CA TYR A 153 0.27 11.37 1.59
C TYR A 153 1.78 11.09 1.46
N PRO A 154 2.69 11.76 2.21
CA PRO A 154 4.11 11.47 2.10
C PRO A 154 4.45 10.04 2.54
N VAL A 155 3.77 9.50 3.56
CA VAL A 155 3.97 8.12 3.99
C VAL A 155 3.53 7.13 2.91
N TRP A 156 2.35 7.32 2.32
CA TRP A 156 1.86 6.45 1.24
C TRP A 156 2.76 6.50 0.01
N LEU A 157 3.20 7.70 -0.38
CA LEU A 157 4.15 7.86 -1.48
C LEU A 157 5.49 7.16 -1.18
N TYR A 158 6.01 7.31 0.03
CA TYR A 158 7.23 6.61 0.47
C TYR A 158 7.06 5.09 0.36
N VAL A 159 5.97 4.53 0.87
CA VAL A 159 5.68 3.10 0.79
C VAL A 159 5.59 2.63 -0.66
N ALA A 160 4.90 3.37 -1.52
CA ALA A 160 4.76 3.01 -2.93
C ALA A 160 6.12 3.03 -3.67
N VAL A 161 6.96 4.04 -3.42
CA VAL A 161 8.30 4.14 -4.03
C VAL A 161 9.25 3.08 -3.48
N THR A 162 9.29 2.91 -2.16
CA THR A 162 10.21 1.93 -1.54
C THR A 162 9.83 0.49 -1.85
N GLY A 163 8.55 0.18 -2.11
CA GLY A 163 8.14 -1.14 -2.59
C GLY A 163 8.74 -1.49 -3.96
N VAL A 164 8.89 -0.50 -4.85
CA VAL A 164 9.62 -0.67 -6.12
C VAL A 164 11.12 -0.83 -5.88
N VAL A 165 11.69 0.00 -5.00
CA VAL A 165 13.11 -0.07 -4.66
C VAL A 165 13.49 -1.43 -4.08
N VAL A 166 12.71 -1.94 -3.11
CA VAL A 166 12.92 -3.27 -2.51
C VAL A 166 12.92 -4.35 -3.59
N TYR A 167 11.99 -4.32 -4.53
CA TYR A 167 11.93 -5.28 -5.63
C TYR A 167 13.22 -5.28 -6.48
N PHE A 168 13.78 -4.12 -6.80
CA PHE A 168 15.01 -4.03 -7.60
C PHE A 168 16.29 -4.34 -6.81
N MET A 169 16.23 -4.34 -5.49
CA MET A 169 17.38 -4.65 -4.64
C MET A 169 17.54 -6.16 -4.40
N ILE A 170 16.48 -6.95 -4.54
CA ILE A 170 16.50 -8.41 -4.39
C ILE A 170 16.91 -9.06 -5.69
#